data_4a194bdd544aee63893210cb186084ba
#
_entry.id   4a194bdd544aee63893210cb186084ba
#
_cell.length_a   1.000
_cell.length_b   1.000
_cell.length_c   1.000
_cell.angle_alpha   90.00
_cell.angle_beta   90.00
_cell.angle_gamma   90.00
#
_symmetry.space_group_name_H-M   'P 1'
#
loop_
_entity.id
_entity.type
_entity.pdbx_description
1 polymer ?
#
loop_
_entity_poly.entity_id
_entity_poly.type
_entity_poly.pdbx_seq_one_letter_code
_entity_poly.pdbx_strand_id
1 'polypeptide(L)'
;MVTGWKTIDGKKYYFLKPEGERAVGVVEINGTEYAFDSDGIMVTSGFYKGNFVDSSGHRLEKTTIRHLLQTALKPVGTTLYIWGGGWNKNADGSITGKTMGVSPAWKAWFNSNGKDYDYTKYRYQYPKGLDCSGYIAWVIYNAFNSSSGHGSFVMLAQVMAKTFAGYGWGTYKPAGSVTDFKAGDIMSLAAGHVYMVVGQCSDGSVVLLHSSPPGVMITGTATRSGNKKSEAIKLANYYMKKYFPAFNKKFPDTSRDASYLTNYAQMRWYAGRTTSLITDPEGLRSMDAKQVLANILGP
;
A
#
# COMPACT_ATOMS: atom_id res chain seq x y z
N MET A 1 -14.48 -32.93 -23.81
CA MET A 1 -14.41 -32.62 -22.37
C MET A 1 -13.76 -31.27 -22.21
N VAL A 2 -14.31 -30.37 -21.40
CA VAL A 2 -13.77 -29.02 -21.17
C VAL A 2 -12.94 -29.04 -19.90
N THR A 3 -11.66 -28.58 -19.95
CA THR A 3 -10.81 -28.42 -18.78
C THR A 3 -10.12 -27.05 -18.79
N GLY A 4 -9.67 -26.58 -17.63
CA GLY A 4 -9.00 -25.28 -17.48
C GLY A 4 -9.96 -24.10 -17.37
N TRP A 5 -9.43 -22.90 -17.51
CA TRP A 5 -10.18 -21.66 -17.39
C TRP A 5 -11.22 -21.46 -18.50
N LYS A 6 -12.43 -21.06 -18.12
CA LYS A 6 -13.52 -20.66 -19.02
C LYS A 6 -14.25 -19.43 -18.50
N THR A 7 -14.65 -18.58 -19.42
CA THR A 7 -15.58 -17.48 -19.14
C THR A 7 -16.91 -17.80 -19.80
N ILE A 8 -17.98 -17.85 -18.99
CA ILE A 8 -19.35 -18.15 -19.43
C ILE A 8 -20.21 -17.02 -18.87
N ASP A 9 -20.90 -16.30 -19.75
CA ASP A 9 -21.76 -15.14 -19.38
C ASP A 9 -21.05 -14.11 -18.48
N GLY A 10 -19.78 -13.81 -18.82
CA GLY A 10 -18.96 -12.86 -18.06
C GLY A 10 -18.42 -13.37 -16.72
N LYS A 11 -18.76 -14.60 -16.31
CA LYS A 11 -18.30 -15.23 -15.08
C LYS A 11 -17.16 -16.20 -15.37
N LYS A 12 -16.13 -16.22 -14.52
CA LYS A 12 -14.99 -17.11 -14.65
C LYS A 12 -15.19 -18.41 -13.88
N TYR A 13 -14.85 -19.52 -14.53
CA TYR A 13 -14.89 -20.88 -13.98
C TYR A 13 -13.54 -21.56 -14.26
N TYR A 14 -13.22 -22.56 -13.45
CA TYR A 14 -12.14 -23.49 -13.73
C TYR A 14 -12.66 -24.93 -13.71
N PHE A 15 -12.33 -25.68 -14.75
CA PHE A 15 -12.70 -27.09 -14.87
C PHE A 15 -11.48 -27.95 -14.61
N LEU A 16 -11.60 -28.80 -13.58
CA LEU A 16 -10.53 -29.65 -13.08
C LEU A 16 -10.18 -30.75 -14.11
N LYS A 17 -8.91 -31.12 -14.18
CA LYS A 17 -8.45 -32.27 -14.93
C LYS A 17 -8.55 -33.52 -14.02
N PRO A 18 -8.80 -34.75 -14.60
CA PRO A 18 -9.08 -35.02 -16.02
C PRO A 18 -10.57 -34.92 -16.37
N GLU A 19 -11.48 -34.98 -15.41
CA GLU A 19 -12.92 -35.21 -15.63
C GLU A 19 -13.69 -33.95 -16.08
N GLY A 20 -13.11 -32.76 -15.94
CA GLY A 20 -13.75 -31.50 -16.30
C GLY A 20 -14.83 -31.05 -15.30
N GLU A 21 -14.74 -31.48 -14.05
CA GLU A 21 -15.60 -30.98 -12.98
C GLU A 21 -15.33 -29.50 -12.67
N ARG A 22 -16.37 -28.75 -12.32
CA ARG A 22 -16.22 -27.35 -11.90
C ARG A 22 -15.47 -27.27 -10.58
N ALA A 23 -14.45 -26.41 -10.49
CA ALA A 23 -13.80 -26.08 -9.24
C ALA A 23 -14.80 -25.39 -8.30
N VAL A 24 -14.84 -25.82 -7.03
CA VAL A 24 -15.66 -25.26 -5.97
C VAL A 24 -14.80 -25.17 -4.69
N GLY A 25 -14.96 -24.10 -3.93
CA GLY A 25 -14.12 -23.90 -2.74
C GLY A 25 -12.80 -23.22 -3.06
N VAL A 26 -11.78 -23.46 -2.24
CA VAL A 26 -10.40 -22.97 -2.50
C VAL A 26 -9.65 -24.06 -3.25
N VAL A 27 -9.14 -23.72 -4.43
CA VAL A 27 -8.44 -24.65 -5.33
C VAL A 27 -7.13 -24.03 -5.76
N GLU A 28 -6.05 -24.80 -5.64
CA GLU A 28 -4.73 -24.42 -6.17
C GLU A 28 -4.65 -24.72 -7.68
N ILE A 29 -4.28 -23.72 -8.45
CA ILE A 29 -4.11 -23.81 -9.90
C ILE A 29 -2.74 -23.21 -10.26
N ASN A 30 -1.82 -24.05 -10.72
CA ASN A 30 -0.46 -23.66 -11.05
C ASN A 30 0.28 -22.90 -9.92
N GLY A 31 0.16 -23.40 -8.69
CA GLY A 31 0.80 -22.81 -7.52
C GLY A 31 0.11 -21.58 -6.94
N THR A 32 -1.09 -21.25 -7.42
CA THR A 32 -1.87 -20.11 -6.95
C THR A 32 -3.24 -20.55 -6.44
N GLU A 33 -3.64 -20.15 -5.25
CA GLU A 33 -4.95 -20.46 -4.69
C GLU A 33 -6.01 -19.47 -5.18
N TYR A 34 -7.11 -20.02 -5.69
CA TYR A 34 -8.31 -19.31 -6.12
C TYR A 34 -9.52 -19.78 -5.31
N ALA A 35 -10.49 -18.89 -5.11
CA ALA A 35 -11.75 -19.23 -4.46
C ALA A 35 -12.88 -19.29 -5.51
N PHE A 36 -13.71 -20.33 -5.41
CA PHE A 36 -14.90 -20.51 -6.23
C PHE A 36 -16.11 -20.72 -5.30
N ASP A 37 -17.23 -20.08 -5.61
CA ASP A 37 -18.47 -20.26 -4.87
C ASP A 37 -19.12 -21.66 -5.11
N SER A 38 -20.29 -21.90 -4.54
CA SER A 38 -21.02 -23.17 -4.71
C SER A 38 -21.44 -23.45 -6.16
N ASP A 39 -21.56 -22.40 -6.98
CA ASP A 39 -21.91 -22.51 -8.38
C ASP A 39 -20.67 -22.65 -9.28
N GLY A 40 -19.46 -22.71 -8.67
CA GLY A 40 -18.19 -22.77 -9.35
C GLY A 40 -17.76 -21.46 -9.99
N ILE A 41 -18.37 -20.33 -9.60
CA ILE A 41 -17.98 -19.01 -10.09
C ILE A 41 -16.78 -18.52 -9.28
N MET A 42 -15.74 -18.04 -9.95
CA MET A 42 -14.58 -17.48 -9.27
C MET A 42 -14.96 -16.24 -8.46
N VAL A 43 -14.69 -16.30 -7.15
CA VAL A 43 -14.88 -15.16 -6.24
C VAL A 43 -13.75 -14.16 -6.47
N THR A 44 -14.10 -12.89 -6.61
CA THR A 44 -13.15 -11.78 -6.77
C THR A 44 -13.45 -10.66 -5.79
N SER A 45 -12.40 -9.95 -5.35
CA SER A 45 -12.53 -8.74 -4.53
C SER A 45 -13.43 -8.91 -3.29
N GLY A 46 -13.28 -10.01 -2.56
CA GLY A 46 -14.17 -10.29 -1.44
C GLY A 46 -13.62 -11.25 -0.41
N PHE A 47 -14.52 -11.72 0.46
CA PHE A 47 -14.22 -12.68 1.51
C PHE A 47 -15.02 -13.96 1.28
N TYR A 48 -14.33 -15.10 1.21
CA TYR A 48 -14.96 -16.41 0.97
C TYR A 48 -14.37 -17.49 1.87
N LYS A 49 -15.20 -18.15 2.66
CA LYS A 49 -14.83 -19.26 3.57
C LYS A 49 -13.54 -18.98 4.38
N GLY A 50 -13.45 -17.79 4.97
CA GLY A 50 -12.30 -17.42 5.81
C GLY A 50 -11.10 -16.81 5.06
N ASN A 51 -11.17 -16.65 3.73
CA ASN A 51 -10.10 -16.15 2.92
C ASN A 51 -10.51 -14.86 2.18
N PHE A 52 -9.64 -13.86 2.19
CA PHE A 52 -9.76 -12.72 1.29
C PHE A 52 -9.16 -13.06 -0.07
N VAL A 53 -9.82 -12.58 -1.11
CA VAL A 53 -9.34 -12.70 -2.49
C VAL A 53 -9.23 -11.31 -3.11
N ASP A 54 -8.26 -11.14 -3.98
CA ASP A 54 -8.06 -9.91 -4.75
C ASP A 54 -9.03 -9.82 -5.96
N SER A 55 -8.91 -8.75 -6.74
CA SER A 55 -9.72 -8.55 -7.95
C SER A 55 -9.48 -9.58 -9.04
N SER A 56 -8.42 -10.39 -8.92
CA SER A 56 -8.09 -11.48 -9.84
C SER A 56 -8.48 -12.85 -9.29
N GLY A 57 -9.08 -12.89 -8.08
CA GLY A 57 -9.54 -14.09 -7.41
C GLY A 57 -8.45 -14.85 -6.64
N HIS A 58 -7.24 -14.25 -6.44
CA HIS A 58 -6.18 -14.88 -5.68
C HIS A 58 -6.39 -14.71 -4.19
N ARG A 59 -6.08 -15.76 -3.44
CA ARG A 59 -6.09 -15.69 -1.99
C ARG A 59 -5.05 -14.71 -1.47
N LEU A 60 -5.46 -13.87 -0.51
CA LEU A 60 -4.58 -12.98 0.24
C LEU A 60 -4.29 -13.57 1.62
N GLU A 61 -3.04 -13.58 2.02
CA GLU A 61 -2.65 -13.98 3.37
C GLU A 61 -3.01 -12.88 4.38
N LYS A 62 -3.37 -13.29 5.60
CA LYS A 62 -3.57 -12.36 6.71
C LYS A 62 -2.22 -11.79 7.15
N THR A 63 -2.22 -10.50 7.50
CA THR A 63 -1.05 -9.80 8.00
C THR A 63 -1.38 -8.99 9.26
N THR A 64 -0.42 -8.23 9.80
CA THR A 64 -0.63 -7.31 10.93
C THR A 64 -0.37 -5.86 10.52
N ILE A 65 -0.93 -4.91 11.27
CA ILE A 65 -0.63 -3.47 11.09
C ILE A 65 0.87 -3.23 11.21
N ARG A 66 1.54 -3.90 12.17
CA ARG A 66 2.99 -3.80 12.32
C ARG A 66 3.73 -4.26 11.07
N HIS A 67 3.40 -5.44 10.55
CA HIS A 67 4.04 -5.97 9.34
C HIS A 67 3.77 -5.09 8.11
N LEU A 68 2.57 -4.55 7.97
CA LEU A 68 2.22 -3.60 6.92
C LEU A 68 3.13 -2.35 6.97
N LEU A 69 3.27 -1.73 8.14
CA LEU A 69 4.10 -0.53 8.31
C LEU A 69 5.60 -0.85 8.15
N GLN A 70 6.08 -1.98 8.68
CA GLN A 70 7.47 -2.41 8.49
C GLN A 70 7.77 -2.70 7.02
N THR A 71 6.81 -3.26 6.28
CA THR A 71 6.93 -3.44 4.82
C THR A 71 7.00 -2.09 4.13
N ALA A 72 6.14 -1.14 4.50
CA ALA A 72 6.14 0.21 3.96
C ALA A 72 7.47 0.97 4.20
N LEU A 73 8.17 0.67 5.29
CA LEU A 73 9.47 1.28 5.61
C LEU A 73 10.64 0.75 4.77
N LYS A 74 10.55 -0.44 4.19
CA LYS A 74 11.67 -1.07 3.46
C LYS A 74 12.24 -0.20 2.31
N PRO A 75 11.45 0.45 1.45
CA PRO A 75 11.96 1.30 0.38
C PRO A 75 12.28 2.73 0.82
N VAL A 76 11.97 3.12 2.06
CA VAL A 76 12.24 4.47 2.57
C VAL A 76 13.73 4.79 2.51
N GLY A 77 14.04 5.99 2.06
CA GLY A 77 15.42 6.49 2.05
C GLY A 77 16.33 5.87 0.98
N THR A 78 15.82 4.98 0.14
CA THR A 78 16.59 4.34 -0.93
C THR A 78 15.88 4.33 -2.29
N THR A 79 14.64 4.84 -2.35
CA THR A 79 13.82 4.81 -3.56
C THR A 79 13.39 6.22 -3.94
N LEU A 80 13.80 6.67 -5.13
CA LEU A 80 13.40 7.96 -5.67
C LEU A 80 12.00 7.90 -6.28
N TYR A 81 11.36 9.07 -6.37
CA TYR A 81 10.07 9.23 -7.02
C TYR A 81 10.24 9.15 -8.54
N ILE A 82 9.46 8.31 -9.19
CA ILE A 82 9.36 8.23 -10.65
C ILE A 82 7.89 8.44 -11.04
N TRP A 83 7.60 9.46 -11.78
CA TRP A 83 6.23 9.71 -12.27
C TRP A 83 5.74 8.54 -13.13
N GLY A 84 4.58 7.97 -12.78
CA GLY A 84 4.07 6.76 -13.39
C GLY A 84 4.86 5.51 -13.00
N GLY A 85 5.72 5.60 -11.98
CA GLY A 85 6.52 4.52 -11.45
C GLY A 85 5.70 3.52 -10.66
N GLY A 86 5.09 2.58 -11.37
CA GLY A 86 4.60 1.35 -10.77
C GLY A 86 5.77 0.43 -10.41
N TRP A 87 5.50 -0.54 -9.57
CA TRP A 87 6.51 -1.52 -9.16
C TRP A 87 6.71 -2.69 -10.14
N ASN A 88 6.08 -2.62 -11.28
CA ASN A 88 6.24 -3.55 -12.40
C ASN A 88 6.45 -2.79 -13.71
N LYS A 89 7.00 -3.49 -14.71
CA LYS A 89 7.41 -2.90 -16.00
C LYS A 89 6.31 -2.08 -16.69
N ASN A 90 5.07 -2.56 -16.67
CA ASN A 90 3.97 -1.97 -17.44
C ASN A 90 3.07 -1.08 -16.57
N ALA A 91 3.29 -1.03 -15.24
CA ALA A 91 2.39 -0.38 -14.26
C ALA A 91 0.90 -0.81 -14.37
N ASP A 92 0.63 -1.85 -15.16
CA ASP A 92 -0.71 -2.42 -15.43
C ASP A 92 -1.00 -3.66 -14.60
N GLY A 93 -0.04 -4.04 -13.77
CA GLY A 93 -0.14 -5.22 -12.95
C GLY A 93 0.33 -6.50 -13.61
N SER A 94 0.92 -6.44 -14.81
CA SER A 94 1.51 -7.61 -15.42
C SER A 94 2.60 -8.23 -14.54
N ILE A 95 2.83 -9.53 -14.69
CA ILE A 95 3.81 -10.25 -13.88
C ILE A 95 5.24 -9.83 -14.23
N THR A 96 5.46 -9.37 -15.45
CA THR A 96 6.79 -9.02 -15.96
C THR A 96 7.38 -7.88 -15.15
N GLY A 97 8.51 -8.12 -14.49
CA GLY A 97 9.25 -7.14 -13.69
C GLY A 97 8.72 -6.92 -12.29
N LYS A 98 7.68 -7.65 -11.83
CA LYS A 98 7.27 -7.64 -10.43
C LYS A 98 8.32 -8.29 -9.55
N THR A 99 8.61 -7.65 -8.44
CA THR A 99 9.54 -8.19 -7.46
C THR A 99 8.90 -8.22 -6.08
N MET A 100 9.04 -9.36 -5.39
CA MET A 100 8.91 -9.39 -3.95
C MET A 100 10.15 -8.73 -3.34
N GLY A 101 9.94 -7.89 -2.33
CA GLY A 101 11.02 -7.16 -1.71
C GLY A 101 11.44 -5.89 -2.45
N VAL A 102 12.48 -5.23 -1.94
CA VAL A 102 13.02 -3.97 -2.49
C VAL A 102 13.90 -4.27 -3.69
N SER A 103 13.63 -3.62 -4.80
CA SER A 103 14.47 -3.75 -6.01
C SER A 103 15.87 -3.16 -5.78
N PRO A 104 16.95 -3.89 -6.04
CA PRO A 104 18.30 -3.34 -6.00
C PRO A 104 18.50 -2.14 -6.95
N ALA A 105 17.75 -2.08 -8.04
CA ALA A 105 17.80 -0.98 -9.01
C ALA A 105 17.35 0.35 -8.40
N TRP A 106 16.43 0.36 -7.43
CA TRP A 106 16.00 1.60 -6.75
C TRP A 106 17.16 2.23 -5.97
N LYS A 107 17.87 1.41 -5.18
CA LYS A 107 19.04 1.89 -4.43
C LYS A 107 20.17 2.35 -5.35
N ALA A 108 20.44 1.63 -6.43
CA ALA A 108 21.42 2.01 -7.42
C ALA A 108 21.07 3.38 -8.04
N TRP A 109 19.80 3.58 -8.42
CA TRP A 109 19.31 4.84 -8.96
C TRP A 109 19.38 5.97 -7.94
N PHE A 110 19.02 5.75 -6.67
CA PHE A 110 19.20 6.73 -5.60
C PHE A 110 20.68 7.14 -5.44
N ASN A 111 21.60 6.18 -5.51
CA ASN A 111 23.02 6.45 -5.35
C ASN A 111 23.60 7.28 -6.51
N SER A 112 23.09 7.08 -7.73
CA SER A 112 23.57 7.80 -8.93
C SER A 112 23.00 9.20 -9.10
N ASN A 113 22.03 9.63 -8.24
CA ASN A 113 21.41 10.95 -8.33
C ASN A 113 21.75 11.84 -7.13
N GLY A 114 21.91 13.14 -7.37
CA GLY A 114 22.23 14.15 -6.37
C GLY A 114 21.00 14.83 -5.75
N LYS A 115 21.24 15.91 -5.02
CA LYS A 115 20.21 16.79 -4.43
C LYS A 115 19.39 17.56 -5.47
N ASP A 116 19.87 17.63 -6.68
CA ASP A 116 19.28 18.27 -7.85
C ASP A 116 18.42 17.30 -8.68
N TYR A 117 18.07 16.15 -8.10
CA TYR A 117 17.21 15.17 -8.76
C TYR A 117 15.88 15.79 -9.20
N ASP A 118 15.66 15.77 -10.50
CA ASP A 118 14.44 16.26 -11.15
C ASP A 118 13.64 15.09 -11.73
N TYR A 119 12.62 14.65 -10.99
CA TYR A 119 11.76 13.54 -11.37
C TYR A 119 11.03 13.75 -12.70
N THR A 120 10.85 15.00 -13.14
CA THR A 120 10.13 15.31 -14.39
C THR A 120 10.85 14.80 -15.63
N LYS A 121 12.17 14.58 -15.51
CA LYS A 121 13.03 14.05 -16.58
C LYS A 121 12.99 12.53 -16.71
N TYR A 122 12.37 11.82 -15.75
CA TYR A 122 12.45 10.35 -15.65
C TYR A 122 11.10 9.67 -15.61
N ARG A 123 10.10 10.24 -16.27
CA ARG A 123 8.73 9.68 -16.31
C ARG A 123 8.73 8.29 -16.90
N TYR A 124 7.88 7.40 -16.32
CA TYR A 124 7.65 6.03 -16.78
C TYR A 124 8.90 5.12 -16.83
N GLN A 125 9.93 5.46 -16.08
CA GLN A 125 11.13 4.61 -15.96
C GLN A 125 10.97 3.64 -14.76
N TYR A 126 10.01 2.76 -14.84
CA TYR A 126 9.51 1.87 -13.80
C TYR A 126 10.57 1.16 -12.95
N PRO A 127 11.70 0.63 -13.50
CA PRO A 127 12.69 -0.06 -12.70
C PRO A 127 13.46 0.85 -11.72
N LYS A 128 13.34 2.17 -11.86
CA LYS A 128 14.18 3.15 -11.14
C LYS A 128 13.57 3.67 -9.85
N GLY A 129 12.27 3.52 -9.66
CA GLY A 129 11.59 4.02 -8.46
C GLY A 129 10.09 3.85 -8.52
N LEU A 130 9.38 4.51 -7.59
CA LEU A 130 7.95 4.37 -7.39
C LEU A 130 7.26 5.74 -7.39
N ASP A 131 6.05 5.84 -7.95
CA ASP A 131 5.13 6.92 -7.64
C ASP A 131 4.31 6.62 -6.37
N CYS A 132 3.35 7.48 -6.05
CA CYS A 132 2.56 7.34 -4.82
C CYS A 132 1.68 6.07 -4.86
N SER A 133 0.99 5.82 -5.97
CA SER A 133 0.12 4.64 -6.15
C SER A 133 0.92 3.35 -6.31
N GLY A 134 2.02 3.40 -7.04
CA GLY A 134 2.94 2.29 -7.18
C GLY A 134 3.57 1.87 -5.84
N TYR A 135 3.89 2.84 -4.97
CA TYR A 135 4.37 2.56 -3.63
C TYR A 135 3.32 1.85 -2.76
N ILE A 136 2.10 2.37 -2.69
CA ILE A 136 1.04 1.71 -1.89
C ILE A 136 0.70 0.33 -2.45
N ALA A 137 0.61 0.18 -3.78
CA ALA A 137 0.40 -1.11 -4.42
C ALA A 137 1.51 -2.11 -4.09
N TRP A 138 2.79 -1.67 -4.13
CA TRP A 138 3.93 -2.49 -3.74
C TRP A 138 3.87 -2.90 -2.27
N VAL A 139 3.49 -1.99 -1.37
CA VAL A 139 3.34 -2.30 0.07
C VAL A 139 2.29 -3.38 0.29
N ILE A 140 1.10 -3.23 -0.30
CA ILE A 140 0.02 -4.21 -0.19
C ILE A 140 0.47 -5.57 -0.73
N TYR A 141 1.05 -5.60 -1.92
CA TYR A 141 1.57 -6.80 -2.56
C TYR A 141 2.56 -7.56 -1.67
N ASN A 142 3.52 -6.85 -1.07
CA ASN A 142 4.55 -7.45 -0.24
C ASN A 142 4.06 -7.79 1.18
N ALA A 143 3.18 -6.97 1.77
CA ALA A 143 2.67 -7.20 3.13
C ALA A 143 1.74 -8.41 3.20
N PHE A 144 0.98 -8.68 2.14
CA PHE A 144 0.09 -9.84 2.05
C PHE A 144 0.73 -11.03 1.35
N ASN A 145 2.03 -10.95 1.04
CA ASN A 145 2.83 -12.01 0.41
C ASN A 145 2.11 -12.62 -0.82
N SER A 146 1.53 -11.75 -1.64
CA SER A 146 0.78 -12.14 -2.83
C SER A 146 1.73 -12.56 -3.93
N SER A 147 2.35 -13.72 -3.80
CA SER A 147 3.31 -14.29 -4.75
C SER A 147 2.71 -14.59 -6.12
N SER A 148 1.40 -14.58 -6.24
CA SER A 148 0.66 -14.76 -7.50
C SER A 148 1.02 -13.74 -8.59
N GLY A 149 1.81 -12.73 -8.24
CA GLY A 149 2.35 -11.82 -9.23
C GLY A 149 1.33 -10.86 -9.83
N HIS A 150 0.17 -10.66 -9.22
CA HIS A 150 -0.86 -9.81 -9.78
C HIS A 150 -0.68 -8.34 -9.43
N GLY A 151 -0.89 -7.52 -10.42
CA GLY A 151 -0.94 -6.10 -10.27
C GLY A 151 -2.32 -5.54 -9.95
N SER A 152 -3.21 -6.36 -9.40
CA SER A 152 -4.56 -5.95 -9.01
C SER A 152 -4.59 -4.82 -7.97
N PHE A 153 -3.46 -4.48 -7.38
CA PHE A 153 -3.31 -3.33 -6.48
C PHE A 153 -2.79 -2.07 -7.17
N VAL A 154 -2.31 -2.18 -8.40
CA VAL A 154 -1.86 -1.04 -9.21
C VAL A 154 -3.09 -0.36 -9.81
N MET A 155 -3.41 0.81 -9.31
CA MET A 155 -4.54 1.62 -9.73
C MET A 155 -4.26 3.11 -9.50
N LEU A 156 -5.11 3.97 -9.99
CA LEU A 156 -5.00 5.41 -9.78
C LEU A 156 -5.10 5.75 -8.28
N ALA A 157 -4.23 6.62 -7.81
CA ALA A 157 -4.12 7.02 -6.39
C ALA A 157 -5.46 7.52 -5.81
N GLN A 158 -6.24 8.26 -6.60
CA GLN A 158 -7.51 8.87 -6.17
C GLN A 158 -8.59 7.85 -5.83
N VAL A 159 -8.52 6.62 -6.36
CA VAL A 159 -9.55 5.61 -6.11
C VAL A 159 -9.14 4.56 -5.06
N MET A 160 -7.88 4.50 -4.65
CA MET A 160 -7.35 3.41 -3.81
C MET A 160 -8.13 3.24 -2.50
N ALA A 161 -8.36 4.32 -1.73
CA ALA A 161 -9.10 4.23 -0.47
C ALA A 161 -10.53 3.67 -0.66
N LYS A 162 -11.24 4.16 -1.68
CA LYS A 162 -12.60 3.69 -1.97
C LYS A 162 -12.61 2.25 -2.48
N THR A 163 -11.67 1.89 -3.33
CA THR A 163 -11.57 0.55 -3.93
C THR A 163 -11.23 -0.50 -2.88
N PHE A 164 -10.23 -0.26 -2.02
CA PHE A 164 -9.88 -1.20 -0.96
C PHE A 164 -11.00 -1.38 0.09
N ALA A 165 -11.72 -0.31 0.43
CA ALA A 165 -12.93 -0.43 1.23
C ALA A 165 -14.02 -1.24 0.52
N GLY A 166 -14.18 -1.07 -0.79
CA GLY A 166 -15.10 -1.84 -1.63
C GLY A 166 -14.77 -3.33 -1.71
N TYR A 167 -13.50 -3.70 -1.52
CA TYR A 167 -13.08 -5.10 -1.37
C TYR A 167 -13.51 -5.72 -0.02
N GLY A 168 -14.15 -4.94 0.86
CA GLY A 168 -14.50 -5.40 2.20
C GLY A 168 -13.34 -5.39 3.21
N TRP A 169 -12.22 -4.72 2.88
CA TRP A 169 -11.03 -4.68 3.73
C TRP A 169 -11.14 -3.69 4.89
N GLY A 170 -12.04 -2.73 4.78
CA GLY A 170 -12.16 -1.68 5.77
C GLY A 170 -13.38 -0.78 5.56
N THR A 171 -13.40 0.34 6.28
CA THR A 171 -14.40 1.40 6.14
C THR A 171 -13.86 2.53 5.26
N TYR A 172 -14.74 3.23 4.57
CA TYR A 172 -14.44 4.42 3.79
C TYR A 172 -15.04 5.67 4.43
N LYS A 173 -14.25 6.74 4.53
CA LYS A 173 -14.72 8.09 4.85
C LYS A 173 -14.34 9.05 3.73
N PRO A 174 -15.26 9.85 3.19
CA PRO A 174 -14.94 10.83 2.15
C PRO A 174 -14.06 11.96 2.71
N ALA A 175 -13.37 12.67 1.80
CA ALA A 175 -12.62 13.86 2.14
C ALA A 175 -13.50 14.89 2.89
N GLY A 176 -12.91 15.62 3.83
CA GLY A 176 -13.63 16.57 4.69
C GLY A 176 -14.34 15.97 5.89
N SER A 177 -14.63 14.64 5.89
CA SER A 177 -15.26 13.96 7.04
C SER A 177 -14.27 13.20 7.94
N VAL A 178 -12.99 13.21 7.58
CA VAL A 178 -11.94 12.54 8.35
C VAL A 178 -11.55 13.39 9.54
N THR A 179 -11.71 12.84 10.74
CA THR A 179 -11.44 13.55 12.01
C THR A 179 -10.29 12.91 12.82
N ASP A 180 -9.99 11.65 12.55
CA ASP A 180 -8.97 10.88 13.26
C ASP A 180 -8.17 10.01 12.29
N PHE A 181 -6.92 9.70 12.66
CA PHE A 181 -5.98 8.96 11.84
C PHE A 181 -5.34 7.84 12.66
N LYS A 182 -5.38 6.63 12.14
CA LYS A 182 -4.84 5.43 12.80
C LYS A 182 -3.73 4.78 11.97
N ALA A 183 -2.82 4.10 12.64
CA ALA A 183 -1.76 3.34 12.00
C ALA A 183 -2.31 2.42 10.89
N GLY A 184 -1.73 2.52 9.70
CA GLY A 184 -2.11 1.74 8.51
C GLY A 184 -3.26 2.34 7.68
N ASP A 185 -3.96 3.40 8.10
CA ASP A 185 -5.00 4.04 7.28
C ASP A 185 -4.41 4.46 5.92
N ILE A 186 -5.17 4.24 4.85
CA ILE A 186 -4.80 4.64 3.49
C ILE A 186 -5.60 5.87 3.10
N MET A 187 -4.91 6.91 2.67
CA MET A 187 -5.47 8.22 2.41
C MET A 187 -5.33 8.57 0.93
N SER A 188 -6.44 8.83 0.23
CA SER A 188 -6.48 9.12 -1.20
C SER A 188 -7.00 10.53 -1.49
N LEU A 189 -6.26 11.28 -2.30
CA LEU A 189 -6.63 12.62 -2.77
C LEU A 189 -7.26 12.54 -4.16
N ALA A 190 -8.38 13.20 -4.37
CA ALA A 190 -9.06 13.25 -5.69
C ALA A 190 -8.16 13.80 -6.82
N ALA A 191 -7.24 14.69 -6.49
CA ALA A 191 -6.27 15.25 -7.46
C ALA A 191 -5.07 14.31 -7.75
N GLY A 192 -5.07 13.07 -7.22
CA GLY A 192 -4.10 12.06 -7.63
C GLY A 192 -2.89 11.89 -6.70
N HIS A 193 -3.10 11.80 -5.39
CA HIS A 193 -2.06 11.37 -4.44
C HIS A 193 -2.61 10.36 -3.44
N VAL A 194 -1.72 9.52 -2.90
CA VAL A 194 -2.06 8.54 -1.87
C VAL A 194 -0.92 8.40 -0.87
N TYR A 195 -1.27 8.22 0.41
CA TYR A 195 -0.30 7.95 1.47
C TYR A 195 -0.85 6.96 2.51
N MET A 196 0.03 6.41 3.33
CA MET A 196 -0.28 5.56 4.47
C MET A 196 0.03 6.29 5.78
N VAL A 197 -0.89 6.23 6.73
CA VAL A 197 -0.73 6.82 8.07
C VAL A 197 0.19 5.94 8.92
N VAL A 198 1.17 6.54 9.57
CA VAL A 198 1.94 5.93 10.66
C VAL A 198 1.20 6.12 11.99
N GLY A 199 0.75 7.34 12.26
CA GLY A 199 -0.02 7.67 13.45
C GLY A 199 -0.30 9.17 13.57
N GLN A 200 -1.24 9.50 14.45
CA GLN A 200 -1.58 10.87 14.80
C GLN A 200 -0.83 11.29 16.07
N CYS A 201 -0.34 12.53 16.10
CA CYS A 201 0.29 13.14 17.25
C CYS A 201 -0.73 13.84 18.15
N SER A 202 -0.32 14.25 19.37
CA SER A 202 -1.19 14.91 20.35
C SER A 202 -1.71 16.27 19.86
N ASP A 203 -0.94 16.98 19.04
CA ASP A 203 -1.31 18.24 18.40
C ASP A 203 -2.22 18.08 17.17
N GLY A 204 -2.66 16.87 16.88
CA GLY A 204 -3.52 16.53 15.75
C GLY A 204 -2.80 16.41 14.40
N SER A 205 -1.50 16.67 14.33
CA SER A 205 -0.69 16.42 13.15
C SER A 205 -0.46 14.91 12.93
N VAL A 206 -0.07 14.51 11.72
CA VAL A 206 0.03 13.10 11.32
C VAL A 206 1.40 12.79 10.73
N VAL A 207 2.03 11.72 11.21
CA VAL A 207 3.19 11.11 10.56
C VAL A 207 2.69 10.13 9.51
N LEU A 208 3.28 10.17 8.33
CA LEU A 208 2.86 9.38 7.18
C LEU A 208 4.04 8.84 6.37
N LEU A 209 3.75 7.80 5.58
CA LEU A 209 4.63 7.17 4.61
C LEU A 209 4.04 7.34 3.22
N HIS A 210 4.84 7.82 2.29
CA HIS A 210 4.43 7.97 0.90
C HIS A 210 5.62 7.98 -0.07
N SER A 211 5.34 7.81 -1.33
CA SER A 211 6.24 8.23 -2.41
C SER A 211 5.72 9.54 -2.99
N SER A 212 6.51 10.58 -2.86
CA SER A 212 6.28 11.92 -3.42
C SER A 212 7.66 12.50 -3.74
N PRO A 213 7.79 13.40 -4.71
CA PRO A 213 9.10 14.01 -4.94
C PRO A 213 9.73 14.50 -3.63
N PRO A 214 10.98 14.11 -3.33
CA PRO A 214 11.95 13.42 -4.20
C PRO A 214 11.90 11.89 -4.16
N GLY A 215 11.14 11.22 -3.28
CA GLY A 215 11.12 9.77 -3.19
C GLY A 215 10.26 9.20 -2.06
N VAL A 216 10.52 7.96 -1.69
CA VAL A 216 9.83 7.28 -0.59
C VAL A 216 10.42 7.72 0.74
N MET A 217 9.58 8.28 1.61
CA MET A 217 10.05 8.90 2.85
C MET A 217 8.98 8.92 3.95
N ILE A 218 9.45 9.10 5.19
CA ILE A 218 8.61 9.47 6.32
C ILE A 218 8.44 10.99 6.27
N THR A 219 7.20 11.49 6.35
CA THR A 219 6.90 12.92 6.44
C THR A 219 5.90 13.19 7.54
N GLY A 220 5.86 14.44 8.00
CA GLY A 220 4.91 14.93 8.98
C GLY A 220 4.06 16.06 8.41
N THR A 221 2.77 16.10 8.76
CA THR A 221 1.89 17.20 8.38
C THR A 221 2.05 18.40 9.32
N ALA A 222 1.75 19.59 8.85
CA ALA A 222 1.36 20.68 9.71
C ALA A 222 0.14 20.29 10.57
N THR A 223 -0.12 21.02 11.65
CA THR A 223 -1.40 20.89 12.35
C THR A 223 -2.55 21.32 11.46
N ARG A 224 -3.79 20.99 11.83
CA ARG A 224 -4.98 21.39 11.07
C ARG A 224 -5.11 22.91 10.91
N SER A 225 -4.57 23.68 11.86
CA SER A 225 -4.48 25.16 11.80
C SER A 225 -3.32 25.69 10.95
N GLY A 226 -2.51 24.83 10.35
CA GLY A 226 -1.41 25.20 9.46
C GLY A 226 -0.06 25.41 10.14
N ASN A 227 0.08 25.09 11.45
CA ASN A 227 1.36 25.26 12.14
C ASN A 227 2.38 24.20 11.66
N LYS A 228 3.44 24.64 10.98
CA LYS A 228 4.53 23.79 10.47
C LYS A 228 5.58 23.42 11.53
N LYS A 229 5.46 23.91 12.76
CA LYS A 229 6.28 23.45 13.91
C LYS A 229 5.63 22.27 14.65
N SER A 230 4.84 21.46 13.96
CA SER A 230 4.08 20.35 14.49
C SER A 230 4.95 19.23 15.05
N GLU A 231 4.37 18.40 15.92
CA GLU A 231 5.01 17.20 16.45
C GLU A 231 5.35 16.19 15.34
N ALA A 232 4.45 16.01 14.38
CA ALA A 232 4.66 15.07 13.27
C ALA A 232 5.86 15.46 12.40
N ILE A 233 6.04 16.73 12.07
CA ILE A 233 7.22 17.19 11.30
C ILE A 233 8.51 16.98 12.09
N LYS A 234 8.51 17.25 13.39
CA LYS A 234 9.67 17.02 14.27
C LYS A 234 10.03 15.53 14.33
N LEU A 235 9.03 14.65 14.51
CA LEU A 235 9.23 13.20 14.51
C LEU A 235 9.75 12.69 13.17
N ALA A 236 9.12 13.08 12.06
CA ALA A 236 9.56 12.68 10.72
C ALA A 236 11.03 13.08 10.47
N ASN A 237 11.39 14.30 10.82
CA ASN A 237 12.76 14.82 10.68
C ASN A 237 13.75 14.03 11.53
N TYR A 238 13.41 13.73 12.79
CA TYR A 238 14.23 12.94 13.69
C TYR A 238 14.48 11.54 13.12
N TYR A 239 13.42 10.81 12.72
CA TYR A 239 13.53 9.44 12.24
C TYR A 239 14.21 9.35 10.86
N MET A 240 13.94 10.30 9.94
CA MET A 240 14.65 10.38 8.66
C MET A 240 16.15 10.65 8.85
N LYS A 241 16.51 11.55 9.75
CA LYS A 241 17.91 11.85 10.07
C LYS A 241 18.61 10.65 10.74
N LYS A 242 17.95 9.96 11.65
CA LYS A 242 18.52 8.85 12.42
C LYS A 242 18.69 7.59 11.60
N TYR A 243 17.65 7.18 10.87
CA TYR A 243 17.61 5.87 10.19
C TYR A 243 17.90 5.93 8.69
N PHE A 244 17.75 7.10 8.06
CA PHE A 244 17.95 7.30 6.63
C PHE A 244 18.85 8.50 6.31
N PRO A 245 20.04 8.61 6.96
CA PRO A 245 20.87 9.82 6.93
C PRO A 245 21.34 10.19 5.51
N ALA A 246 21.63 9.21 4.66
CA ALA A 246 22.05 9.46 3.28
C ALA A 246 20.96 10.15 2.44
N PHE A 247 19.71 9.72 2.60
CA PHE A 247 18.57 10.34 1.95
C PHE A 247 18.29 11.73 2.53
N ASN A 248 18.25 11.83 3.87
CA ASN A 248 17.98 13.10 4.55
C ASN A 248 19.03 14.18 4.25
N LYS A 249 20.29 13.81 4.03
CA LYS A 249 21.34 14.73 3.61
C LYS A 249 21.09 15.32 2.22
N LYS A 250 20.54 14.52 1.29
CA LYS A 250 20.18 15.00 -0.07
C LYS A 250 18.86 15.78 -0.06
N PHE A 251 17.88 15.32 0.73
CA PHE A 251 16.49 15.79 0.71
C PHE A 251 15.98 15.98 2.15
N PRO A 252 16.29 17.10 2.81
CA PRO A 252 16.00 17.29 4.23
C PRO A 252 14.54 17.67 4.54
N ASP A 253 13.75 18.08 3.54
CA ASP A 253 12.35 18.50 3.78
C ASP A 253 11.43 17.29 4.00
N THR A 254 10.94 17.17 5.24
CA THR A 254 9.99 16.16 5.68
C THR A 254 8.60 16.74 5.96
N SER A 255 8.36 18.01 5.60
CA SER A 255 7.11 18.70 5.92
C SER A 255 6.02 18.51 4.85
N ARG A 256 4.76 18.44 5.31
CA ARG A 256 3.55 18.46 4.47
C ARG A 256 2.55 19.45 5.06
N ASP A 257 1.73 20.04 4.20
CA ASP A 257 0.75 21.03 4.59
C ASP A 257 -0.48 20.43 5.29
N ALA A 258 -1.30 21.28 5.90
CA ALA A 258 -2.57 20.90 6.55
C ALA A 258 -3.59 20.26 5.58
N SER A 259 -3.47 20.51 4.28
CA SER A 259 -4.29 19.87 3.24
C SER A 259 -4.23 18.34 3.26
N TYR A 260 -3.13 17.75 3.74
CA TYR A 260 -3.02 16.30 3.94
C TYR A 260 -4.00 15.77 5.01
N LEU A 261 -4.47 16.63 5.93
CA LEU A 261 -5.44 16.27 6.96
C LEU A 261 -6.90 16.52 6.54
N THR A 262 -7.13 17.33 5.51
CA THR A 262 -8.48 17.83 5.18
C THR A 262 -9.00 17.36 3.84
N ASN A 263 -8.13 17.16 2.85
CA ASN A 263 -8.53 16.96 1.45
C ASN A 263 -8.50 15.50 1.00
N TYR A 264 -8.16 14.57 1.90
CA TYR A 264 -8.02 13.16 1.59
C TYR A 264 -9.21 12.35 2.11
N ALA A 265 -9.69 11.43 1.30
CA ALA A 265 -10.57 10.36 1.73
C ALA A 265 -9.76 9.27 2.44
N GLN A 266 -10.38 8.60 3.40
CA GLN A 266 -9.74 7.59 4.25
C GLN A 266 -10.32 6.21 3.98
N MET A 267 -9.44 5.22 3.87
CA MET A 267 -9.76 3.81 4.08
C MET A 267 -9.13 3.36 5.38
N ARG A 268 -9.93 2.85 6.29
CA ARG A 268 -9.49 2.28 7.57
C ARG A 268 -9.74 0.79 7.62
N TRP A 269 -8.69 0.01 7.84
CA TRP A 269 -8.77 -1.45 7.90
C TRP A 269 -9.75 -1.95 8.98
N TYR A 270 -10.47 -3.02 8.70
CA TYR A 270 -11.03 -3.87 9.74
C TYR A 270 -9.87 -4.66 10.36
N ALA A 271 -9.63 -4.52 11.66
CA ALA A 271 -8.50 -5.17 12.35
C ALA A 271 -8.88 -5.96 13.61
N GLY A 272 -10.14 -6.20 13.85
CA GLY A 272 -10.61 -6.89 15.06
C GLY A 272 -11.70 -7.93 14.81
N ARG A 273 -12.02 -8.25 13.56
CA ARG A 273 -13.02 -9.26 13.19
C ARG A 273 -12.31 -10.55 12.81
N THR A 274 -12.94 -11.70 13.03
CA THR A 274 -12.45 -13.00 12.53
C THR A 274 -12.24 -13.00 11.02
N THR A 275 -13.05 -12.21 10.31
CA THR A 275 -13.00 -12.00 8.86
C THR A 275 -12.04 -10.90 8.42
N SER A 276 -11.29 -10.27 9.33
CA SER A 276 -10.35 -9.20 8.95
C SER A 276 -9.14 -9.77 8.22
N LEU A 277 -8.75 -9.09 7.13
CA LEU A 277 -7.52 -9.38 6.39
C LEU A 277 -6.27 -9.00 7.19
N ILE A 278 -6.36 -7.99 8.05
CA ILE A 278 -5.29 -7.49 8.87
C ILE A 278 -5.68 -7.55 10.36
N THR A 279 -4.70 -7.79 11.23
CA THR A 279 -4.88 -7.79 12.68
C THR A 279 -3.95 -6.76 13.33
N ASP A 280 -4.20 -6.43 14.59
CA ASP A 280 -3.40 -5.46 15.34
C ASP A 280 -3.12 -5.98 16.76
N PRO A 281 -2.39 -7.09 16.90
CA PRO A 281 -2.13 -7.70 18.19
C PRO A 281 -1.27 -6.82 19.11
N GLU A 282 -0.44 -5.96 18.53
CA GLU A 282 0.39 -5.01 19.27
C GLU A 282 -0.35 -3.71 19.65
N GLY A 283 -1.56 -3.49 19.16
CA GLY A 283 -2.38 -2.33 19.47
C GLY A 283 -1.88 -1.01 18.86
N LEU A 284 -1.13 -1.07 17.75
CA LEU A 284 -0.54 0.13 17.10
C LEU A 284 -1.59 1.19 16.74
N ARG A 285 -2.81 0.77 16.44
CA ARG A 285 -3.90 1.68 16.10
C ARG A 285 -4.44 2.48 17.29
N SER A 286 -4.06 2.12 18.51
CA SER A 286 -4.36 2.86 19.73
C SER A 286 -3.20 3.72 20.22
N MET A 287 -2.04 3.63 19.59
CA MET A 287 -0.83 4.38 19.88
C MET A 287 -0.79 5.71 19.15
N ASP A 288 -0.08 6.68 19.71
CA ASP A 288 0.31 7.89 18.97
C ASP A 288 1.45 7.62 17.98
N ALA A 289 1.76 8.61 17.12
CA ALA A 289 2.77 8.45 16.09
C ALA A 289 4.17 8.15 16.64
N LYS A 290 4.54 8.72 17.80
CA LYS A 290 5.84 8.48 18.44
C LYS A 290 5.95 7.04 18.94
N GLN A 291 4.91 6.54 19.58
CA GLN A 291 4.84 5.18 20.08
C GLN A 291 4.89 4.17 18.94
N VAL A 292 4.15 4.43 17.84
CA VAL A 292 4.19 3.57 16.64
C VAL A 292 5.58 3.53 16.04
N LEU A 293 6.23 4.69 15.82
CA LEU A 293 7.59 4.75 15.27
C LEU A 293 8.60 4.03 16.16
N ALA A 294 8.53 4.20 17.48
CA ALA A 294 9.38 3.49 18.42
C ALA A 294 9.17 1.97 18.36
N ASN A 295 7.94 1.52 18.18
CA ASN A 295 7.61 0.10 18.06
C ASN A 295 8.17 -0.53 16.78
N ILE A 296 8.12 0.18 15.64
CA ILE A 296 8.48 -0.39 14.32
C ILE A 296 9.95 -0.14 13.94
N LEU A 297 10.59 0.91 14.43
CA LEU A 297 11.97 1.29 14.11
C LEU A 297 12.91 1.25 15.32
N GLY A 298 12.38 1.28 16.52
CA GLY A 298 13.10 1.50 17.75
C GLY A 298 13.10 2.98 18.21
N PRO A 299 13.52 3.23 19.46
CA PRO A 299 13.50 4.56 20.06
C PRO A 299 14.51 5.54 19.46
#